data_91fde890422af309fefefd1168144b64
#
_entry.id   91fde890422af309fefefd1168144b64
#
_cell.length_a   1.000
_cell.length_b   1.000
_cell.length_c   1.000
_cell.angle_alpha   90.00
_cell.angle_beta   90.00
_cell.angle_gamma   90.00
#
_symmetry.space_group_name_H-M   'P 1'
#
loop_
_entity.id
_entity.type
_entity.pdbx_description
1 polymer ?
#
loop_
_entity_poly.entity_id
_entity_poly.type
_entity_poly.pdbx_seq_one_letter_code
_entity_poly.pdbx_strand_id
1 'polypeptide(L)'
;QTDLKISSNLKNGTQAFYLAEAGIEWAKQQIKNTAANPPYPTGTSRSLSPGTFTVFFKDPTKVTKLRSTITVQSRGYLGRSSSSVEALLTKTYKIADAALGIRGNGLVTKFKGNSFSVDGRDYDPGTNELVIGSKAWFGISVSSPEAKNMVTEELSGQQADHVVGKGAATPSVEKTDFLSSDEIAQIANGLCDAHGAIVQDIASGGTFRISGDTTYGTRGSPGLYCFNGLVVSGDRVDIGGNFNGAGILVVRNADLVASDSLHWEGLIIVSGANVGFRVKGKGEKEIFGSLMINERGKDDGGGTERIKLQGAVKLRYSSSALAAAAELYPLSALEPIYSSIPSSLEQIYWRTVAE
;
A
#
# COMPACT_ATOMS: atom_id res chain seq x y z
N GLN A 1 10.63 -60.25 0.37
CA GLN A 1 11.05 -59.30 1.42
C GLN A 1 11.58 -57.99 0.86
N THR A 2 12.23 -57.97 -0.30
CA THR A 2 12.77 -56.77 -0.95
C THR A 2 11.67 -55.79 -1.37
N ASP A 3 10.60 -56.27 -1.98
CA ASP A 3 9.47 -55.45 -2.47
C ASP A 3 8.72 -54.75 -1.34
N LEU A 4 8.56 -55.44 -0.19
CA LEU A 4 7.95 -54.82 1.00
C LEU A 4 8.80 -53.71 1.59
N LYS A 5 10.13 -53.84 1.55
CA LYS A 5 11.06 -52.80 2.00
C LYS A 5 11.03 -51.59 1.06
N ILE A 6 11.00 -51.82 -0.25
CA ILE A 6 10.91 -50.76 -1.26
C ILE A 6 9.60 -50.01 -1.09
N SER A 7 8.48 -50.70 -0.98
CA SER A 7 7.15 -50.10 -0.77
C SER A 7 7.08 -49.27 0.53
N SER A 8 7.65 -49.83 1.62
CA SER A 8 7.71 -49.09 2.90
C SER A 8 8.57 -47.84 2.83
N ASN A 9 9.73 -47.90 2.16
CA ASN A 9 10.62 -46.75 2.01
C ASN A 9 9.97 -45.66 1.12
N LEU A 10 9.29 -46.04 0.06
CA LEU A 10 8.56 -45.13 -0.79
C LEU A 10 7.43 -44.43 -0.02
N LYS A 11 6.65 -45.20 0.75
CA LYS A 11 5.61 -44.63 1.62
C LYS A 11 6.17 -43.65 2.65
N ASN A 12 7.26 -44.01 3.32
CA ASN A 12 7.90 -43.15 4.32
C ASN A 12 8.47 -41.89 3.69
N GLY A 13 9.08 -41.99 2.49
CA GLY A 13 9.57 -40.83 1.74
C GLY A 13 8.44 -39.86 1.36
N THR A 14 7.32 -40.38 0.86
CA THR A 14 6.13 -39.58 0.55
C THR A 14 5.55 -38.91 1.79
N GLN A 15 5.48 -39.62 2.92
CA GLN A 15 5.01 -39.03 4.17
C GLN A 15 5.99 -37.96 4.72
N ALA A 16 7.29 -38.16 4.62
CA ALA A 16 8.30 -37.15 4.98
C ALA A 16 8.14 -35.90 4.12
N PHE A 17 7.82 -36.04 2.83
CA PHE A 17 7.54 -34.93 1.95
C PHE A 17 6.30 -34.12 2.40
N TYR A 18 5.17 -34.77 2.72
CA TYR A 18 3.98 -34.08 3.25
C TYR A 18 4.24 -33.40 4.59
N LEU A 19 5.12 -33.95 5.43
CA LEU A 19 5.55 -33.28 6.66
C LEU A 19 6.35 -32.01 6.36
N ALA A 20 7.21 -32.02 5.35
CA ALA A 20 7.92 -30.84 4.91
C ALA A 20 6.96 -29.77 4.36
N GLU A 21 5.95 -30.15 3.57
CA GLU A 21 4.90 -29.22 3.11
C GLU A 21 4.12 -28.62 4.28
N ALA A 22 3.73 -29.43 5.26
CA ALA A 22 3.05 -28.95 6.47
C ALA A 22 3.89 -27.91 7.22
N GLY A 23 5.21 -28.05 7.21
CA GLY A 23 6.13 -27.06 7.77
C GLY A 23 6.13 -25.73 7.00
N ILE A 24 6.01 -25.75 5.67
CA ILE A 24 5.82 -24.52 4.88
C ILE A 24 4.48 -23.84 5.24
N GLU A 25 3.40 -24.59 5.34
CA GLU A 25 2.10 -24.03 5.73
C GLU A 25 2.12 -23.46 7.16
N TRP A 26 2.79 -24.13 8.10
CA TRP A 26 3.03 -23.59 9.43
C TRP A 26 3.82 -22.26 9.36
N ALA A 27 4.89 -22.21 8.56
CA ALA A 27 5.68 -20.99 8.37
C ALA A 27 4.84 -19.83 7.82
N LYS A 28 3.96 -20.10 6.84
CA LYS A 28 3.01 -19.12 6.31
C LYS A 28 2.11 -18.56 7.42
N GLN A 29 1.61 -19.41 8.31
CA GLN A 29 0.80 -18.95 9.44
C GLN A 29 1.60 -18.09 10.41
N GLN A 30 2.85 -18.46 10.70
CA GLN A 30 3.73 -17.63 11.54
C GLN A 30 3.94 -16.25 10.90
N ILE A 31 4.25 -16.19 9.61
CA ILE A 31 4.46 -14.93 8.89
C ILE A 31 3.19 -14.07 8.86
N LYS A 32 2.00 -14.68 8.72
CA LYS A 32 0.72 -13.96 8.74
C LYS A 32 0.38 -13.41 10.12
N ASN A 33 0.50 -14.27 11.14
CA ASN A 33 0.03 -13.97 12.49
C ASN A 33 1.03 -13.13 13.29
N THR A 34 2.29 -13.11 12.88
CA THR A 34 3.30 -12.33 13.56
C THR A 34 3.20 -10.90 13.05
N ALA A 35 2.45 -10.08 13.78
CA ALA A 35 2.63 -8.63 13.78
C ALA A 35 4.07 -8.27 14.20
N ALA A 36 4.79 -9.27 14.68
CA ALA A 36 6.12 -9.12 15.19
C ALA A 36 7.13 -8.99 14.07
N ASN A 37 8.05 -8.09 14.29
CA ASN A 37 9.29 -7.96 13.57
C ASN A 37 10.03 -9.29 13.44
N PRO A 38 10.68 -9.52 12.29
CA PRO A 38 11.75 -10.51 12.25
C PRO A 38 12.77 -10.21 13.37
N PRO A 39 13.51 -11.22 13.87
CA PRO A 39 13.68 -12.49 13.17
C PRO A 39 12.61 -13.52 13.49
N TYR A 40 12.08 -14.19 12.45
CA TYR A 40 11.28 -15.38 12.67
C TYR A 40 12.14 -16.49 13.29
N PRO A 41 11.58 -17.28 14.23
CA PRO A 41 12.36 -18.35 14.87
C PRO A 41 12.80 -19.39 13.83
N THR A 42 14.11 -19.49 13.60
CA THR A 42 14.69 -20.48 12.68
C THR A 42 15.05 -21.77 13.40
N GLY A 43 14.99 -22.90 12.70
CA GLY A 43 15.25 -24.22 13.29
C GLY A 43 14.13 -24.72 14.22
N THR A 44 12.92 -24.20 14.07
CA THR A 44 11.78 -24.62 14.87
C THR A 44 11.26 -25.98 14.41
N SER A 45 11.29 -26.95 15.32
CA SER A 45 10.75 -28.30 15.10
C SER A 45 9.35 -28.43 15.70
N ARG A 46 8.46 -29.16 14.98
CA ARG A 46 7.10 -29.47 15.39
C ARG A 46 6.79 -30.93 15.10
N SER A 47 6.08 -31.57 16.03
CA SER A 47 5.54 -32.91 15.82
C SER A 47 4.20 -32.81 15.12
N LEU A 48 4.04 -33.64 14.08
CA LEU A 48 2.78 -33.86 13.36
C LEU A 48 2.73 -35.34 13.02
N SER A 49 1.84 -36.09 13.70
CA SER A 49 1.73 -37.55 13.51
C SER A 49 1.58 -37.89 12.02
N PRO A 50 2.37 -38.84 11.51
CA PRO A 50 3.23 -39.78 12.25
C PRO A 50 4.70 -39.36 12.42
N GLY A 51 5.10 -38.09 12.12
CA GLY A 51 6.48 -37.69 12.15
C GLY A 51 6.72 -36.28 12.71
N THR A 52 7.74 -35.62 12.23
CA THR A 52 8.11 -34.24 12.62
C THR A 52 8.52 -33.43 11.40
N PHE A 53 8.46 -32.10 11.53
CA PHE A 53 9.10 -31.19 10.58
C PHE A 53 9.93 -30.13 11.31
N THR A 54 10.93 -29.59 10.62
CA THR A 54 11.73 -28.46 11.10
C THR A 54 11.76 -27.37 10.05
N VAL A 55 11.47 -26.13 10.48
CA VAL A 55 11.42 -24.95 9.60
C VAL A 55 12.63 -24.06 9.80
N PHE A 56 13.22 -23.63 8.72
CA PHE A 56 14.34 -22.70 8.66
C PHE A 56 13.93 -21.48 7.84
N PHE A 57 13.99 -20.30 8.44
CA PHE A 57 13.88 -19.02 7.72
C PHE A 57 15.29 -18.62 7.28
N LYS A 58 15.53 -18.62 5.96
CA LYS A 58 16.77 -18.09 5.40
C LYS A 58 16.69 -16.56 5.39
N ASP A 59 17.74 -15.90 5.87
CA ASP A 59 17.82 -14.44 5.95
C ASP A 59 16.63 -13.78 6.70
N PRO A 60 16.28 -14.22 7.92
CA PRO A 60 15.13 -13.71 8.65
C PRO A 60 15.21 -12.20 8.95
N THR A 61 16.39 -11.61 8.87
CA THR A 61 16.65 -10.17 9.09
C THR A 61 16.33 -9.31 7.86
N LYS A 62 16.06 -9.90 6.70
CA LYS A 62 15.81 -9.16 5.45
C LYS A 62 14.37 -8.64 5.30
N VAL A 63 13.47 -8.95 6.23
CA VAL A 63 12.11 -8.37 6.22
C VAL A 63 12.17 -6.96 6.81
N THR A 64 12.68 -6.02 6.04
CA THR A 64 12.93 -4.64 6.47
C THR A 64 12.06 -3.62 5.75
N LYS A 65 11.21 -4.07 4.84
CA LYS A 65 10.37 -3.20 3.99
C LYS A 65 8.91 -3.66 3.95
N LEU A 66 8.01 -2.79 3.56
CA LEU A 66 6.58 -3.13 3.40
C LEU A 66 6.34 -4.27 2.41
N ARG A 67 7.21 -4.44 1.44
CA ARG A 67 7.26 -5.63 0.59
C ARG A 67 8.59 -6.32 0.80
N SER A 68 8.54 -7.50 1.37
CA SER A 68 9.74 -8.28 1.69
C SER A 68 9.59 -9.72 1.25
N THR A 69 10.67 -10.25 0.72
CA THR A 69 10.75 -11.63 0.26
C THR A 69 11.45 -12.49 1.31
N ILE A 70 10.85 -13.61 1.66
CA ILE A 70 11.31 -14.51 2.71
C ILE A 70 11.49 -15.90 2.10
N THR A 71 12.70 -16.44 2.16
CA THR A 71 12.95 -17.83 1.79
C THR A 71 12.75 -18.72 3.02
N VAL A 72 11.88 -19.71 2.89
CA VAL A 72 11.58 -20.68 3.93
C VAL A 72 11.96 -22.07 3.43
N GLN A 73 12.73 -22.79 4.22
CA GLN A 73 13.02 -24.20 3.99
C GLN A 73 12.36 -25.02 5.11
N SER A 74 11.65 -26.07 4.73
CA SER A 74 11.11 -27.04 5.69
C SER A 74 11.65 -28.43 5.39
N ARG A 75 12.01 -29.15 6.44
CA ARG A 75 12.47 -30.53 6.37
C ARG A 75 11.54 -31.41 7.19
N GLY A 76 10.93 -32.39 6.52
CA GLY A 76 10.08 -33.41 7.15
C GLY A 76 10.85 -34.68 7.44
N TYR A 77 10.52 -35.34 8.55
CA TYR A 77 11.17 -36.56 9.01
C TYR A 77 10.15 -37.61 9.40
N LEU A 78 10.36 -38.85 8.90
CA LEU A 78 9.61 -40.02 9.32
C LEU A 78 10.56 -41.23 9.42
N GLY A 79 10.85 -41.63 10.63
CA GLY A 79 11.84 -42.71 10.87
C GLY A 79 13.22 -42.32 10.33
N ARG A 80 13.70 -43.05 9.32
CA ARG A 80 14.97 -42.76 8.63
C ARG A 80 14.80 -41.98 7.33
N SER A 81 13.57 -41.71 6.93
CA SER A 81 13.28 -40.96 5.72
C SER A 81 13.18 -39.46 6.02
N SER A 82 13.78 -38.63 5.16
CA SER A 82 13.65 -37.20 5.18
C SER A 82 13.32 -36.65 3.80
N SER A 83 12.70 -35.48 3.77
CA SER A 83 12.42 -34.71 2.54
C SER A 83 12.50 -33.24 2.86
N SER A 84 13.02 -32.45 1.94
CA SER A 84 13.16 -31.01 2.08
C SER A 84 12.40 -30.25 1.00
N VAL A 85 11.71 -29.21 1.41
CA VAL A 85 10.94 -28.29 0.54
C VAL A 85 11.42 -26.86 0.82
N GLU A 86 11.57 -26.08 -0.22
CA GLU A 86 11.87 -24.63 -0.14
C GLU A 86 10.75 -23.85 -0.81
N ALA A 87 10.33 -22.78 -0.15
CA ALA A 87 9.37 -21.82 -0.70
C ALA A 87 9.91 -20.40 -0.60
N LEU A 88 9.68 -19.60 -1.64
CA LEU A 88 9.89 -18.16 -1.64
C LEU A 88 8.54 -17.48 -1.42
N LEU A 89 8.43 -16.76 -0.33
CA LEU A 89 7.22 -16.07 0.10
C LEU A 89 7.43 -14.57 0.03
N THR A 90 6.47 -13.84 -0.50
CA THR A 90 6.47 -12.36 -0.44
C THR A 90 5.38 -11.90 0.50
N LYS A 91 5.77 -11.19 1.55
CA LYS A 91 4.85 -10.47 2.44
C LYS A 91 4.76 -9.03 1.98
N THR A 92 3.53 -8.56 1.75
CA THR A 92 3.26 -7.17 1.37
C THR A 92 2.26 -6.57 2.33
N TYR A 93 2.62 -5.48 2.98
CA TYR A 93 1.70 -4.67 3.77
C TYR A 93 0.95 -3.73 2.84
N LYS A 94 -0.35 -3.62 3.04
CA LYS A 94 -1.21 -2.74 2.24
C LYS A 94 -1.30 -1.39 2.91
N ILE A 95 -1.02 -0.34 2.15
CA ILE A 95 -1.09 1.04 2.62
C ILE A 95 -2.19 1.84 1.94
N ALA A 96 -2.95 1.22 1.05
CA ALA A 96 -4.10 1.84 0.39
C ALA A 96 -5.17 0.78 0.03
N ASP A 97 -6.43 1.16 0.12
CA ASP A 97 -7.61 0.33 -0.16
C ASP A 97 -8.55 0.93 -1.22
N ALA A 98 -8.15 2.05 -1.80
CA ALA A 98 -8.89 2.79 -2.83
C ALA A 98 -7.94 3.62 -3.71
N ALA A 99 -8.43 4.10 -4.84
CA ALA A 99 -7.72 5.11 -5.64
C ALA A 99 -7.63 6.45 -4.89
N LEU A 100 -8.68 6.80 -4.13
CA LEU A 100 -8.73 7.96 -3.25
C LEU A 100 -9.17 7.54 -1.85
N GLY A 101 -8.28 7.67 -0.86
CA GLY A 101 -8.59 7.49 0.55
C GLY A 101 -8.83 8.84 1.24
N ILE A 102 -9.95 8.98 1.94
CA ILE A 102 -10.31 10.19 2.67
C ILE A 102 -10.48 9.84 4.14
N ARG A 103 -9.67 10.46 4.99
CA ARG A 103 -9.70 10.26 6.43
C ARG A 103 -9.77 11.61 7.14
N GLY A 104 -10.38 11.60 8.32
CA GLY A 104 -10.60 12.82 9.11
C GLY A 104 -12.06 13.21 9.20
N ASN A 105 -12.34 14.23 10.02
CA ASN A 105 -13.68 14.73 10.27
C ASN A 105 -13.85 16.10 9.59
N GLY A 106 -15.05 16.36 9.06
CA GLY A 106 -15.38 17.69 8.53
C GLY A 106 -14.79 18.03 7.15
N LEU A 107 -14.37 17.02 6.39
CA LEU A 107 -13.82 17.22 5.04
C LEU A 107 -14.89 17.71 4.08
N VAL A 108 -14.76 18.95 3.64
CA VAL A 108 -15.57 19.49 2.53
C VAL A 108 -14.97 19.02 1.22
N THR A 109 -15.68 18.15 0.54
CA THR A 109 -15.29 17.65 -0.79
C THR A 109 -16.06 18.39 -1.89
N LYS A 110 -15.42 18.59 -3.03
CA LYS A 110 -16.06 19.15 -4.21
C LYS A 110 -15.58 18.50 -5.48
N PHE A 111 -16.51 17.93 -6.19
CA PHE A 111 -16.30 17.31 -7.49
C PHE A 111 -16.96 18.18 -8.57
N LYS A 112 -16.18 18.76 -9.48
CA LYS A 112 -16.70 19.69 -10.48
C LYS A 112 -16.41 19.28 -11.91
N GLY A 113 -17.43 19.31 -12.73
CA GLY A 113 -17.33 18.98 -14.15
C GLY A 113 -17.33 17.48 -14.41
N ASN A 114 -17.17 17.12 -15.69
CA ASN A 114 -17.30 15.74 -16.15
C ASN A 114 -15.96 15.16 -16.67
N SER A 115 -14.83 15.81 -16.34
CA SER A 115 -13.50 15.39 -16.86
C SER A 115 -12.64 14.72 -15.81
N PHE A 116 -13.07 14.63 -14.55
CA PHE A 116 -12.37 13.86 -13.53
C PHE A 116 -12.76 12.38 -13.59
N SER A 117 -11.87 11.52 -13.14
CA SER A 117 -12.13 10.07 -12.98
C SER A 117 -11.42 9.57 -11.74
N VAL A 118 -12.12 8.77 -10.93
CA VAL A 118 -11.56 8.06 -9.78
C VAL A 118 -11.88 6.58 -9.95
N ASP A 119 -10.87 5.79 -10.26
CA ASP A 119 -11.03 4.40 -10.66
C ASP A 119 -10.25 3.46 -9.74
N GLY A 120 -10.98 2.66 -8.98
CA GLY A 120 -10.45 1.64 -8.07
C GLY A 120 -10.10 0.31 -8.73
N ARG A 121 -10.31 0.17 -10.04
CA ARG A 121 -9.83 -1.00 -10.78
C ARG A 121 -8.32 -0.90 -10.95
N ASP A 122 -7.66 -2.04 -11.06
CA ASP A 122 -6.20 -2.10 -11.12
C ASP A 122 -5.66 -1.75 -12.51
N TYR A 123 -4.78 -0.77 -12.59
CA TYR A 123 -4.16 -0.30 -13.82
C TYR A 123 -2.67 -0.57 -13.84
N ASP A 124 -2.16 -0.95 -15.00
CA ASP A 124 -0.71 -0.93 -15.27
C ASP A 124 -0.30 0.49 -15.70
N PRO A 125 0.57 1.17 -14.92
CA PRO A 125 0.99 2.53 -15.27
C PRO A 125 1.85 2.60 -16.54
N GLY A 126 2.44 1.46 -16.99
CA GLY A 126 3.26 1.39 -18.20
C GLY A 126 2.46 1.40 -19.49
N THR A 127 1.36 0.68 -19.48
CA THR A 127 0.48 0.58 -20.66
C THR A 127 -0.75 1.46 -20.53
N ASN A 128 -1.03 1.96 -19.34
CA ASN A 128 -2.25 2.70 -19.01
C ASN A 128 -3.53 1.87 -19.23
N GLU A 129 -3.43 0.56 -19.12
CA GLU A 129 -4.50 -0.40 -19.35
C GLU A 129 -4.92 -1.08 -18.05
N LEU A 130 -6.13 -1.61 -18.03
CA LEU A 130 -6.63 -2.42 -16.93
C LEU A 130 -5.89 -3.75 -16.87
N VAL A 131 -5.45 -4.15 -15.68
CA VAL A 131 -4.87 -5.46 -15.44
C VAL A 131 -5.98 -6.50 -15.39
N ILE A 132 -6.05 -7.33 -16.43
CA ILE A 132 -7.11 -8.35 -16.58
C ILE A 132 -7.02 -9.36 -15.44
N GLY A 133 -8.17 -9.66 -14.81
CA GLY A 133 -8.26 -10.64 -13.73
C GLY A 133 -7.79 -10.14 -12.36
N SER A 134 -7.32 -8.91 -12.25
CA SER A 134 -6.98 -8.31 -10.96
C SER A 134 -8.24 -7.97 -10.15
N LYS A 135 -8.05 -7.89 -8.83
CA LYS A 135 -9.11 -7.50 -7.90
C LYS A 135 -9.34 -6.00 -7.96
N ALA A 136 -10.55 -5.57 -8.21
CA ALA A 136 -10.93 -4.17 -8.08
C ALA A 136 -10.99 -3.75 -6.59
N TRP A 137 -10.56 -2.52 -6.32
CA TRP A 137 -10.67 -1.80 -5.06
C TRP A 137 -11.75 -0.72 -5.15
N PHE A 138 -12.04 -0.02 -4.06
CA PHE A 138 -12.99 1.08 -4.12
C PHE A 138 -12.43 2.25 -4.92
N GLY A 139 -13.30 3.00 -5.59
CA GLY A 139 -12.92 4.29 -6.17
C GLY A 139 -12.51 5.25 -5.05
N ILE A 140 -13.41 5.43 -4.08
CA ILE A 140 -13.19 6.27 -2.91
C ILE A 140 -13.43 5.44 -1.64
N SER A 141 -12.52 5.52 -0.66
CA SER A 141 -12.70 4.99 0.69
C SER A 141 -12.74 6.13 1.71
N VAL A 142 -13.64 6.02 2.68
CA VAL A 142 -13.84 7.02 3.73
C VAL A 142 -13.83 6.38 5.12
N SER A 143 -13.61 7.20 6.18
CA SER A 143 -13.49 6.70 7.56
C SER A 143 -14.81 6.53 8.29
N SER A 144 -15.89 7.20 7.86
CA SER A 144 -17.17 7.16 8.56
C SER A 144 -18.37 7.08 7.62
N PRO A 145 -19.54 6.61 8.09
CA PRO A 145 -20.79 6.63 7.33
C PRO A 145 -21.21 8.04 6.92
N GLU A 146 -20.98 9.03 7.78
CA GLU A 146 -21.29 10.44 7.53
C GLU A 146 -20.46 10.97 6.37
N ALA A 147 -19.14 10.69 6.36
CA ALA A 147 -18.26 11.04 5.26
C ALA A 147 -18.69 10.34 3.94
N LYS A 148 -19.16 9.08 4.03
CA LYS A 148 -19.69 8.38 2.85
C LYS A 148 -20.90 9.11 2.29
N ASN A 149 -21.84 9.49 3.14
CA ASN A 149 -23.04 10.21 2.71
C ASN A 149 -22.68 11.55 2.06
N MET A 150 -21.84 12.35 2.71
CA MET A 150 -21.40 13.66 2.16
C MET A 150 -20.73 13.52 0.79
N VAL A 151 -19.81 12.56 0.64
CA VAL A 151 -19.12 12.34 -0.65
C VAL A 151 -20.11 11.84 -1.71
N THR A 152 -21.04 10.96 -1.35
CA THR A 152 -22.04 10.43 -2.27
C THR A 152 -23.04 11.51 -2.73
N GLU A 153 -23.46 12.38 -1.82
CA GLU A 153 -24.34 13.52 -2.15
C GLU A 153 -23.67 14.52 -3.09
N GLU A 154 -22.39 14.81 -2.87
CA GLU A 154 -21.60 15.68 -3.75
C GLU A 154 -21.37 15.08 -5.14
N LEU A 155 -21.33 13.75 -5.25
CA LEU A 155 -21.21 12.98 -6.50
C LEU A 155 -22.56 12.71 -7.16
N SER A 156 -23.56 13.53 -6.93
CA SER A 156 -24.90 13.33 -7.51
C SER A 156 -24.92 13.54 -9.03
N GLY A 157 -25.85 12.83 -9.70
CA GLY A 157 -26.03 12.95 -11.14
C GLY A 157 -24.89 12.33 -11.96
N GLN A 158 -24.46 13.01 -13.01
CA GLN A 158 -23.43 12.52 -13.94
C GLN A 158 -22.06 12.30 -13.30
N GLN A 159 -21.77 12.95 -12.18
CA GLN A 159 -20.48 12.81 -11.49
C GLN A 159 -20.34 11.43 -10.84
N ALA A 160 -21.42 10.77 -10.49
CA ALA A 160 -21.39 9.41 -9.93
C ALA A 160 -20.71 8.40 -10.87
N ASP A 161 -20.94 8.51 -12.17
CA ASP A 161 -20.39 7.60 -13.19
C ASP A 161 -18.86 7.71 -13.36
N HIS A 162 -18.28 8.80 -12.86
CA HIS A 162 -16.83 9.00 -12.88
C HIS A 162 -16.08 8.37 -11.71
N VAL A 163 -16.80 7.77 -10.74
CA VAL A 163 -16.22 7.07 -9.60
C VAL A 163 -16.56 5.60 -9.67
N VAL A 164 -15.64 4.82 -10.20
CA VAL A 164 -15.82 3.39 -10.44
C VAL A 164 -14.85 2.54 -9.60
N GLY A 165 -15.16 1.25 -9.43
CA GLY A 165 -14.31 0.36 -8.65
C GLY A 165 -15.03 -0.88 -8.18
N LYS A 166 -14.69 -1.36 -6.99
CA LYS A 166 -15.30 -2.54 -6.38
C LYS A 166 -16.79 -2.35 -6.15
N GLY A 167 -17.55 -3.38 -6.57
CA GLY A 167 -19.01 -3.36 -6.51
C GLY A 167 -19.63 -2.91 -7.84
N ALA A 168 -20.90 -3.21 -8.01
CA ALA A 168 -21.66 -2.84 -9.21
C ALA A 168 -22.30 -1.43 -9.11
N ALA A 169 -22.21 -0.81 -7.93
CA ALA A 169 -22.83 0.50 -7.69
C ALA A 169 -21.89 1.64 -8.11
N THR A 170 -22.41 2.64 -8.78
CA THR A 170 -21.80 3.93 -9.00
C THR A 170 -22.54 4.99 -8.17
N PRO A 171 -21.84 5.89 -7.47
CA PRO A 171 -20.38 5.94 -7.32
C PRO A 171 -19.83 4.83 -6.42
N SER A 172 -18.62 4.34 -6.72
CA SER A 172 -17.91 3.37 -5.89
C SER A 172 -17.27 4.07 -4.68
N VAL A 173 -18.09 4.37 -3.67
CA VAL A 173 -17.70 5.01 -2.41
C VAL A 173 -18.03 4.08 -1.26
N GLU A 174 -17.06 3.78 -0.37
CA GLU A 174 -17.30 2.89 0.75
C GLU A 174 -16.62 3.35 2.04
N LYS A 175 -17.33 3.15 3.17
CA LYS A 175 -16.71 3.26 4.49
C LYS A 175 -15.84 2.04 4.74
N THR A 176 -14.60 2.26 5.10
CA THR A 176 -13.66 1.18 5.42
C THR A 176 -12.97 1.43 6.77
N ASP A 177 -12.61 0.34 7.45
CA ASP A 177 -11.79 0.40 8.67
C ASP A 177 -10.30 0.15 8.36
N PHE A 178 -9.87 0.48 7.13
CA PHE A 178 -8.56 0.11 6.62
C PHE A 178 -7.42 0.76 7.41
N LEU A 179 -7.35 2.04 7.51
CA LEU A 179 -6.40 2.80 8.33
C LEU A 179 -7.13 3.98 8.96
N SER A 180 -6.95 4.17 10.25
CA SER A 180 -7.46 5.34 10.95
C SER A 180 -6.67 6.60 10.60
N SER A 181 -7.22 7.75 10.93
CA SER A 181 -6.56 9.05 10.77
C SER A 181 -5.22 9.12 11.52
N ASP A 182 -5.17 8.56 12.74
CA ASP A 182 -3.96 8.53 13.54
C ASP A 182 -2.88 7.61 12.96
N GLU A 183 -3.25 6.45 12.44
CA GLU A 183 -2.33 5.52 11.78
C GLU A 183 -1.73 6.14 10.52
N ILE A 184 -2.53 6.83 9.70
CA ILE A 184 -2.00 7.53 8.51
C ILE A 184 -1.05 8.66 8.91
N ALA A 185 -1.33 9.39 9.98
CA ALA A 185 -0.42 10.42 10.47
C ALA A 185 0.91 9.82 10.96
N GLN A 186 0.86 8.68 11.68
CA GLN A 186 2.06 7.96 12.09
C GLN A 186 2.85 7.45 10.89
N ILE A 187 2.17 6.91 9.87
CA ILE A 187 2.77 6.53 8.59
C ILE A 187 3.50 7.73 7.95
N ALA A 188 2.80 8.85 7.79
CA ALA A 188 3.38 10.05 7.17
C ALA A 188 4.61 10.56 7.94
N ASN A 189 4.57 10.55 9.27
CA ASN A 189 5.70 10.93 10.11
C ASN A 189 6.87 9.96 9.95
N GLY A 190 6.61 8.67 10.10
CA GLY A 190 7.66 7.65 9.99
C GLY A 190 8.34 7.61 8.61
N LEU A 191 7.60 7.91 7.54
CA LEU A 191 8.17 8.06 6.19
C LEU A 191 9.11 9.26 6.11
N CYS A 192 8.68 10.42 6.59
CA CYS A 192 9.49 11.64 6.50
C CYS A 192 10.71 11.62 7.43
N ASP A 193 10.64 10.88 8.51
CA ASP A 193 11.75 10.72 9.46
C ASP A 193 12.70 9.55 9.05
N ALA A 194 12.35 8.82 7.99
CA ALA A 194 13.11 7.68 7.53
C ALA A 194 14.44 8.08 6.85
N HIS A 195 15.47 7.28 7.07
CA HIS A 195 16.73 7.45 6.34
C HIS A 195 16.54 7.27 4.84
N GLY A 196 17.01 8.24 4.06
CA GLY A 196 16.85 8.27 2.59
C GLY A 196 15.62 9.04 2.09
N ALA A 197 14.79 9.58 2.98
CA ALA A 197 13.76 10.54 2.59
C ALA A 197 14.41 11.87 2.16
N ILE A 198 13.95 12.41 1.05
CA ILE A 198 14.29 13.77 0.61
C ILE A 198 13.26 14.70 1.24
N VAL A 199 13.69 15.45 2.26
CA VAL A 199 12.81 16.31 3.06
C VAL A 199 13.00 17.76 2.67
N GLN A 200 11.89 18.46 2.42
CA GLN A 200 11.84 19.89 2.12
C GLN A 200 10.87 20.58 3.10
N ASP A 201 11.40 21.51 3.89
CA ASP A 201 10.60 22.32 4.79
C ASP A 201 10.01 23.52 4.05
N ILE A 202 8.75 23.85 4.36
CA ILE A 202 8.02 25.00 3.82
C ILE A 202 8.05 26.12 4.87
N ALA A 203 8.44 27.31 4.46
CA ALA A 203 8.41 28.45 5.36
C ALA A 203 6.96 28.76 5.81
N SER A 204 6.80 29.24 7.05
CA SER A 204 5.48 29.53 7.64
C SER A 204 4.61 30.44 6.76
N GLY A 205 3.37 30.01 6.50
CA GLY A 205 2.44 30.71 5.59
C GLY A 205 2.90 30.69 4.13
N GLY A 206 3.89 29.85 3.79
CA GLY A 206 4.58 29.87 2.51
C GLY A 206 4.00 28.93 1.46
N THR A 207 4.53 29.11 0.27
CA THR A 207 4.27 28.21 -0.86
C THR A 207 5.59 27.64 -1.35
N PHE A 208 5.73 26.33 -1.28
CA PHE A 208 6.78 25.64 -2.01
C PHE A 208 6.28 25.36 -3.42
N ARG A 209 6.92 25.98 -4.42
CA ARG A 209 6.51 25.79 -5.81
C ARG A 209 7.46 24.86 -6.55
N ILE A 210 6.92 23.79 -7.09
CA ILE A 210 7.58 22.93 -8.07
C ILE A 210 7.21 23.50 -9.45
N SER A 211 8.20 23.99 -10.20
CA SER A 211 7.98 24.67 -11.47
C SER A 211 8.87 24.10 -12.57
N GLY A 212 8.42 24.24 -13.83
CA GLY A 212 9.10 23.69 -14.99
C GLY A 212 8.96 22.18 -15.12
N ASP A 213 9.81 21.58 -15.96
CA ASP A 213 9.84 20.14 -16.16
C ASP A 213 10.67 19.50 -15.03
N THR A 214 9.99 18.84 -14.10
CA THR A 214 10.61 18.28 -12.90
C THR A 214 10.27 16.81 -12.77
N THR A 215 11.27 15.98 -12.45
CA THR A 215 11.09 14.54 -12.23
C THR A 215 11.57 14.14 -10.84
N TYR A 216 10.70 13.52 -10.06
CA TYR A 216 10.97 13.01 -8.71
C TYR A 216 10.85 11.47 -8.69
N GLY A 217 11.99 10.77 -8.85
CA GLY A 217 12.01 9.33 -9.01
C GLY A 217 11.42 8.88 -10.36
N THR A 218 11.63 7.63 -10.68
CA THR A 218 11.09 6.97 -11.87
C THR A 218 10.58 5.59 -11.49
N ARG A 219 9.81 4.94 -12.35
CA ARG A 219 9.35 3.56 -12.11
C ARG A 219 10.49 2.60 -11.79
N GLY A 220 11.62 2.71 -12.46
CA GLY A 220 12.82 1.87 -12.24
C GLY A 220 13.65 2.28 -11.02
N SER A 221 13.47 3.50 -10.52
CA SER A 221 14.17 4.06 -9.35
C SER A 221 13.22 4.99 -8.60
N PRO A 222 12.21 4.43 -7.91
CA PRO A 222 11.26 5.25 -7.15
C PRO A 222 11.93 5.95 -5.97
N GLY A 223 11.39 7.09 -5.56
CA GLY A 223 11.94 7.89 -4.46
C GLY A 223 10.92 8.18 -3.35
N LEU A 224 11.45 8.61 -2.19
CA LEU A 224 10.65 9.04 -1.05
C LEU A 224 10.87 10.55 -0.84
N TYR A 225 9.81 11.32 -1.01
CA TYR A 225 9.83 12.79 -0.96
C TYR A 225 8.86 13.29 0.09
N CYS A 226 9.32 14.18 0.94
CA CYS A 226 8.54 14.78 2.01
C CYS A 226 8.57 16.30 1.94
N PHE A 227 7.40 16.91 2.01
CA PHE A 227 7.22 18.34 2.16
C PHE A 227 6.58 18.63 3.52
N ASN A 228 7.26 19.38 4.36
CA ASN A 228 6.81 19.69 5.71
C ASN A 228 6.37 21.16 5.79
N GLY A 229 5.06 21.38 5.94
CA GLY A 229 4.53 22.66 6.40
C GLY A 229 4.55 22.75 7.92
N LEU A 230 4.40 23.96 8.43
CA LEU A 230 4.12 24.21 9.84
C LEU A 230 2.61 24.06 10.08
N VAL A 231 2.22 23.77 11.33
CA VAL A 231 0.80 23.59 11.72
C VAL A 231 -0.02 24.90 11.63
N VAL A 232 0.45 25.87 10.89
CA VAL A 232 -0.22 27.15 10.62
C VAL A 232 -0.97 27.09 9.29
N SER A 233 -2.14 27.69 9.25
CA SER A 233 -2.97 27.70 8.04
C SER A 233 -2.28 28.43 6.89
N GLY A 234 -2.30 27.82 5.71
CA GLY A 234 -1.88 28.48 4.47
C GLY A 234 -0.64 27.91 3.79
N ASP A 235 0.11 27.06 4.47
CA ASP A 235 1.23 26.36 3.85
C ASP A 235 0.76 25.47 2.70
N ARG A 236 1.50 25.45 1.60
CA ARG A 236 1.14 24.63 0.44
C ARG A 236 2.33 24.22 -0.41
N VAL A 237 2.19 23.07 -1.03
CA VAL A 237 3.00 22.63 -2.16
C VAL A 237 2.20 22.89 -3.43
N ASP A 238 2.71 23.73 -4.32
CA ASP A 238 2.07 24.09 -5.59
C ASP A 238 2.87 23.46 -6.75
N ILE A 239 2.26 22.48 -7.41
CA ILE A 239 2.82 21.84 -8.60
C ILE A 239 2.40 22.68 -9.81
N GLY A 240 3.35 23.48 -10.31
CA GLY A 240 3.20 24.31 -11.52
C GLY A 240 4.25 23.90 -12.56
N GLY A 241 3.81 23.42 -13.71
CA GLY A 241 4.66 22.86 -14.76
C GLY A 241 4.41 21.37 -14.98
N ASN A 242 5.31 20.70 -15.71
CA ASN A 242 5.21 19.26 -15.95
C ASN A 242 5.93 18.50 -14.84
N PHE A 243 5.18 18.03 -13.86
CA PHE A 243 5.71 17.25 -12.76
C PHE A 243 5.47 15.76 -12.98
N ASN A 244 6.56 15.01 -13.05
CA ASN A 244 6.54 13.55 -13.20
C ASN A 244 7.23 12.92 -11.99
N GLY A 245 6.76 11.75 -11.55
CA GLY A 245 7.44 11.06 -10.48
C GLY A 245 6.93 9.66 -10.21
N ALA A 246 7.72 8.94 -9.41
CA ALA A 246 7.35 7.63 -8.92
C ALA A 246 7.88 7.37 -7.51
N GLY A 247 7.10 6.64 -6.71
CA GLY A 247 7.44 6.30 -5.34
C GLY A 247 6.43 6.79 -4.31
N ILE A 248 6.91 7.45 -3.27
CA ILE A 248 6.07 7.99 -2.19
C ILE A 248 6.27 9.49 -2.09
N LEU A 249 5.17 10.22 -2.16
CA LEU A 249 5.11 11.66 -1.94
C LEU A 249 4.29 11.93 -0.67
N VAL A 250 4.93 12.53 0.33
CA VAL A 250 4.26 12.92 1.58
C VAL A 250 4.24 14.44 1.68
N VAL A 251 3.06 15.00 1.95
CA VAL A 251 2.87 16.41 2.26
C VAL A 251 2.28 16.49 3.67
N ARG A 252 3.07 17.02 4.62
CA ARG A 252 2.65 17.19 6.02
C ARG A 252 2.31 18.63 6.30
N ASN A 253 1.17 18.86 6.97
CA ASN A 253 0.72 20.18 7.44
C ASN A 253 0.68 21.26 6.35
N ALA A 254 0.43 20.87 5.11
CA ALA A 254 0.30 21.76 3.97
C ALA A 254 -0.71 21.22 2.96
N ASP A 255 -1.30 22.13 2.18
CA ASP A 255 -2.11 21.74 1.04
C ASP A 255 -1.23 21.24 -0.12
N LEU A 256 -1.70 20.25 -0.85
CA LEU A 256 -1.16 19.89 -2.16
C LEU A 256 -2.04 20.47 -3.26
N VAL A 257 -1.47 21.33 -4.08
CA VAL A 257 -2.16 21.98 -5.19
C VAL A 257 -1.52 21.57 -6.51
N ALA A 258 -2.27 20.93 -7.39
CA ALA A 258 -1.83 20.59 -8.74
C ALA A 258 -2.37 21.66 -9.70
N SER A 259 -1.54 22.63 -10.05
CA SER A 259 -1.90 23.76 -10.91
C SER A 259 -1.72 23.47 -12.39
N ASP A 260 -0.76 22.61 -12.75
CA ASP A 260 -0.47 22.19 -14.12
C ASP A 260 -0.45 20.67 -14.28
N SER A 261 0.39 20.12 -15.13
CA SER A 261 0.45 18.67 -15.37
C SER A 261 1.09 17.93 -14.20
N LEU A 262 0.47 16.87 -13.77
CA LEU A 262 0.97 15.96 -12.74
C LEU A 262 0.86 14.53 -13.23
N HIS A 263 1.98 13.82 -13.28
CA HIS A 263 1.98 12.36 -13.45
C HIS A 263 2.74 11.72 -12.30
N TRP A 264 2.05 10.88 -11.52
CA TRP A 264 2.64 10.20 -10.36
C TRP A 264 2.32 8.71 -10.35
N GLU A 265 3.35 7.89 -10.10
CA GLU A 265 3.21 6.43 -9.96
C GLU A 265 3.57 6.00 -8.53
N GLY A 266 2.58 5.63 -7.73
CA GLY A 266 2.79 5.18 -6.35
C GLY A 266 1.81 5.77 -5.36
N LEU A 267 2.32 6.16 -4.19
CA LEU A 267 1.50 6.66 -3.09
C LEU A 267 1.71 8.16 -2.89
N ILE A 268 0.60 8.90 -2.79
CA ILE A 268 0.62 10.28 -2.30
C ILE A 268 -0.14 10.32 -0.97
N ILE A 269 0.46 10.91 0.07
CA ILE A 269 -0.17 11.14 1.38
C ILE A 269 -0.15 12.64 1.66
N VAL A 270 -1.33 13.22 1.91
CA VAL A 270 -1.49 14.58 2.42
C VAL A 270 -2.06 14.48 3.82
N SER A 271 -1.30 14.83 4.86
CA SER A 271 -1.68 14.61 6.26
C SER A 271 -1.36 15.78 7.15
N GLY A 272 -2.30 16.20 7.98
CA GLY A 272 -2.12 17.28 8.95
C GLY A 272 -3.42 18.00 9.29
N ALA A 273 -3.28 19.12 10.04
CA ALA A 273 -4.41 19.99 10.34
C ALA A 273 -4.67 20.94 9.18
N ASN A 274 -5.92 21.07 8.78
CA ASN A 274 -6.37 21.99 7.73
C ASN A 274 -5.70 21.76 6.36
N VAL A 275 -5.41 20.50 6.02
CA VAL A 275 -4.78 20.12 4.76
C VAL A 275 -5.79 19.61 3.73
N GLY A 276 -5.42 19.69 2.46
CA GLY A 276 -6.26 19.16 1.38
C GLY A 276 -5.50 18.96 0.07
N PHE A 277 -6.23 18.42 -0.90
CA PHE A 277 -5.76 18.28 -2.27
C PHE A 277 -6.67 19.07 -3.21
N ARG A 278 -6.06 19.97 -3.96
CA ARG A 278 -6.80 20.82 -4.88
C ARG A 278 -6.19 20.79 -6.27
N VAL A 279 -7.05 20.63 -7.25
CA VAL A 279 -6.67 20.66 -8.65
C VAL A 279 -7.10 22.00 -9.26
N LYS A 280 -6.19 22.64 -9.98
CA LYS A 280 -6.41 23.89 -10.72
C LYS A 280 -5.79 23.77 -12.12
N GLY A 281 -6.08 24.76 -12.98
CA GLY A 281 -5.45 24.87 -14.30
C GLY A 281 -5.90 23.83 -15.32
N LYS A 282 -5.22 23.80 -16.47
CA LYS A 282 -5.64 23.05 -17.66
C LYS A 282 -4.84 21.74 -17.88
N GLY A 283 -3.66 21.59 -17.29
CA GLY A 283 -2.81 20.41 -17.48
C GLY A 283 -3.49 19.11 -17.04
N GLU A 284 -3.09 18.00 -17.61
CA GLU A 284 -3.58 16.66 -17.22
C GLU A 284 -2.96 16.25 -15.89
N LYS A 285 -3.77 15.71 -14.99
CA LYS A 285 -3.33 15.18 -13.71
C LYS A 285 -3.67 13.70 -13.66
N GLU A 286 -2.64 12.88 -13.56
CA GLU A 286 -2.79 11.45 -13.57
C GLU A 286 -1.98 10.82 -12.44
N ILE A 287 -2.65 10.07 -11.59
CA ILE A 287 -2.04 9.36 -10.46
C ILE A 287 -2.36 7.88 -10.62
N PHE A 288 -1.32 7.05 -10.76
CA PHE A 288 -1.39 5.60 -10.72
C PHE A 288 -0.94 5.11 -9.35
N GLY A 289 -1.83 4.53 -8.59
CA GLY A 289 -1.59 4.06 -7.23
C GLY A 289 -2.68 4.50 -6.28
N SER A 290 -2.38 5.40 -5.36
CA SER A 290 -3.38 5.93 -4.43
C SER A 290 -3.03 7.34 -3.95
N LEU A 291 -4.06 8.15 -3.78
CA LEU A 291 -4.01 9.42 -3.08
C LEU A 291 -4.74 9.28 -1.74
N MET A 292 -4.04 9.50 -0.63
CA MET A 292 -4.61 9.48 0.72
C MET A 292 -4.61 10.89 1.31
N ILE A 293 -5.77 11.36 1.73
CA ILE A 293 -5.94 12.66 2.36
C ILE A 293 -6.41 12.43 3.79
N ASN A 294 -5.63 12.90 4.74
CA ASN A 294 -5.84 12.75 6.16
C ASN A 294 -5.88 14.11 6.85
N GLU A 295 -7.06 14.70 6.89
CA GLU A 295 -7.31 15.98 7.54
C GLU A 295 -7.56 15.75 9.04
N ARG A 296 -6.79 16.40 9.91
CA ARG A 296 -6.79 16.22 11.38
C ARG A 296 -7.20 17.47 12.14
N GLY A 297 -7.52 18.54 11.46
CA GLY A 297 -8.00 19.79 12.10
C GLY A 297 -9.38 19.59 12.73
N LYS A 298 -9.71 20.47 13.64
CA LYS A 298 -11.10 20.63 14.07
C LYS A 298 -11.85 21.28 12.88
N ASP A 299 -13.07 20.81 12.66
CA ASP A 299 -13.99 21.51 11.79
C ASP A 299 -14.24 22.91 12.39
N ASP A 300 -13.56 23.89 11.84
CA ASP A 300 -13.67 25.31 12.28
C ASP A 300 -14.92 25.98 11.68
N GLY A 301 -15.85 25.17 11.14
CA GLY A 301 -17.10 25.68 10.56
C GLY A 301 -16.89 26.56 9.31
N GLY A 302 -15.63 26.68 8.86
CA GLY A 302 -15.24 27.63 7.84
C GLY A 302 -15.48 27.22 6.39
N GLY A 303 -16.13 26.09 6.12
CA GLY A 303 -16.59 25.71 4.76
C GLY A 303 -15.50 25.71 3.68
N THR A 304 -14.23 25.63 4.03
CA THR A 304 -13.13 25.64 3.04
C THR A 304 -13.07 24.29 2.33
N GLU A 305 -13.21 24.30 1.01
CA GLU A 305 -13.08 23.10 0.17
C GLU A 305 -11.69 22.49 0.34
N ARG A 306 -11.57 21.38 1.08
CA ARG A 306 -10.30 20.68 1.33
C ARG A 306 -9.92 19.77 0.20
N ILE A 307 -10.90 19.08 -0.37
CA ILE A 307 -10.70 18.22 -1.53
C ILE A 307 -11.46 18.81 -2.70
N LYS A 308 -10.73 19.16 -3.75
CA LYS A 308 -11.32 19.69 -4.96
C LYS A 308 -10.76 19.00 -6.18
N LEU A 309 -11.56 18.14 -6.80
CA LEU A 309 -11.27 17.55 -8.10
C LEU A 309 -12.03 18.32 -9.17
N GLN A 310 -11.29 19.00 -10.04
CA GLN A 310 -11.85 19.80 -11.13
C GLN A 310 -10.99 19.68 -12.39
N GLY A 311 -11.62 19.49 -13.55
CA GLY A 311 -10.91 19.36 -14.81
C GLY A 311 -10.39 17.95 -15.05
N ALA A 312 -9.39 17.79 -15.92
CA ALA A 312 -8.83 16.51 -16.35
C ALA A 312 -7.95 15.88 -15.24
N VAL A 313 -8.59 15.22 -14.29
CA VAL A 313 -7.93 14.50 -13.19
C VAL A 313 -8.28 13.04 -13.28
N LYS A 314 -7.28 12.19 -13.31
CA LYS A 314 -7.43 10.72 -13.32
C LYS A 314 -6.70 10.13 -12.12
N LEU A 315 -7.44 9.63 -11.15
CA LEU A 315 -6.92 8.84 -10.04
C LEU A 315 -7.23 7.38 -10.34
N ARG A 316 -6.19 6.58 -10.58
CA ARG A 316 -6.29 5.17 -10.95
C ARG A 316 -5.56 4.31 -9.96
N TYR A 317 -6.27 3.38 -9.34
CA TYR A 317 -5.60 2.42 -8.49
C TYR A 317 -4.58 1.60 -9.30
N SER A 318 -3.40 1.38 -8.75
CA SER A 318 -2.38 0.54 -9.34
C SER A 318 -1.63 -0.24 -8.27
N SER A 319 -1.86 -1.54 -8.23
CA SER A 319 -1.19 -2.43 -7.29
C SER A 319 0.32 -2.52 -7.56
N SER A 320 0.73 -2.46 -8.83
CA SER A 320 2.14 -2.50 -9.21
C SER A 320 2.90 -1.23 -8.81
N ALA A 321 2.31 -0.05 -8.99
CA ALA A 321 2.89 1.21 -8.55
C ALA A 321 2.99 1.28 -7.01
N LEU A 322 1.97 0.81 -6.30
CA LEU A 322 1.98 0.73 -4.84
C LEU A 322 2.99 -0.31 -4.32
N ALA A 323 3.17 -1.42 -5.03
CA ALA A 323 4.17 -2.42 -4.68
C ALA A 323 5.60 -1.87 -4.83
N ALA A 324 5.89 -1.12 -5.89
CA ALA A 324 7.17 -0.43 -6.08
C ALA A 324 7.40 0.62 -4.98
N ALA A 325 6.39 1.41 -4.65
CA ALA A 325 6.45 2.37 -3.54
C ALA A 325 6.69 1.67 -2.19
N ALA A 326 6.08 0.51 -1.95
CA ALA A 326 6.26 -0.26 -0.71
C ALA A 326 7.71 -0.74 -0.49
N GLU A 327 8.52 -0.83 -1.53
CA GLU A 327 9.94 -1.18 -1.43
C GLU A 327 10.81 -0.06 -0.83
N LEU A 328 10.32 1.19 -0.85
CA LEU A 328 11.00 2.33 -0.23
C LEU A 328 10.80 2.41 1.28
N TYR A 329 9.81 1.73 1.79
CA TYR A 329 9.32 1.91 3.14
C TYR A 329 10.11 1.07 4.15
N PRO A 330 10.88 1.68 5.07
CA PRO A 330 11.51 0.94 6.14
C PRO A 330 10.45 0.48 7.15
N LEU A 331 10.45 -0.80 7.47
CA LEU A 331 9.51 -1.36 8.45
C LEU A 331 9.65 -0.73 9.83
N SER A 332 10.84 -0.29 10.23
CA SER A 332 11.06 0.42 11.50
C SER A 332 10.20 1.68 11.67
N ALA A 333 9.83 2.33 10.55
CA ALA A 333 8.92 3.48 10.58
C ALA A 333 7.46 3.10 10.91
N LEU A 334 7.13 1.81 10.92
CA LEU A 334 5.79 1.30 11.20
C LEU A 334 5.65 0.58 12.53
N GLU A 335 6.73 0.44 13.31
CA GLU A 335 6.70 -0.33 14.56
C GLU A 335 5.47 -0.10 15.45
N PRO A 336 5.00 1.14 15.63
CA PRO A 336 3.84 1.39 16.46
C PRO A 336 2.51 0.85 15.93
N ILE A 337 2.42 0.59 14.61
CA ILE A 337 1.14 0.29 13.93
C ILE A 337 1.14 -1.01 13.12
N TYR A 338 2.16 -1.85 13.23
CA TYR A 338 2.25 -3.11 12.46
C TYR A 338 1.04 -4.01 12.57
N SER A 339 0.46 -4.10 13.76
CA SER A 339 -0.65 -5.00 14.03
C SER A 339 -1.94 -4.60 13.32
N SER A 340 -2.09 -3.32 13.00
CA SER A 340 -3.29 -2.79 12.35
C SER A 340 -3.18 -2.72 10.83
N ILE A 341 -1.95 -2.78 10.26
CA ILE A 341 -1.79 -2.72 8.81
C ILE A 341 -2.09 -4.08 8.17
N PRO A 342 -3.11 -4.18 7.32
CA PRO A 342 -3.42 -5.40 6.61
C PRO A 342 -2.24 -5.85 5.74
N SER A 343 -1.93 -7.13 5.77
CA SER A 343 -0.88 -7.70 4.93
C SER A 343 -1.39 -8.87 4.09
N SER A 344 -0.76 -9.08 2.94
CA SER A 344 -0.93 -10.27 2.12
C SER A 344 0.36 -11.07 2.10
N LEU A 345 0.22 -12.38 2.00
CA LEU A 345 1.34 -13.30 1.82
C LEU A 345 1.11 -14.06 0.53
N GLU A 346 2.04 -13.95 -0.38
CA GLU A 346 2.04 -14.62 -1.67
C GLU A 346 3.20 -15.61 -1.75
N GLN A 347 2.96 -16.79 -2.31
CA GLN A 347 3.98 -17.77 -2.60
C GLN A 347 4.42 -17.61 -4.05
N ILE A 348 5.68 -17.20 -4.24
CA ILE A 348 6.26 -16.95 -5.57
C ILE A 348 6.65 -18.26 -6.24
N TYR A 349 7.35 -19.13 -5.50
CA TYR A 349 7.67 -20.48 -5.95
C TYR A 349 7.76 -21.46 -4.79
N TRP A 350 7.77 -22.71 -5.17
CA TRP A 350 7.93 -23.85 -4.29
C TRP A 350 8.71 -24.93 -5.05
N ARG A 351 9.66 -25.59 -4.39
CA ARG A 351 10.44 -26.67 -4.98
C ARG A 351 10.90 -27.68 -3.93
N THR A 352 11.09 -28.93 -4.35
CA THR A 352 11.85 -29.90 -3.56
C THR A 352 13.34 -29.56 -3.63
N VAL A 353 14.04 -29.75 -2.54
CA VAL A 353 15.48 -29.55 -2.44
C VAL A 353 16.12 -30.92 -2.25
N ALA A 354 17.05 -31.28 -3.13
CA ALA A 354 17.87 -32.46 -2.94
C ALA A 354 18.75 -32.28 -1.69
N GLU A 355 18.84 -33.32 -0.89
CA GLU A 355 19.72 -33.39 0.28
C GLU A 355 21.13 -33.84 -0.11
#